data_3a6ab297c2986011b3093ec32129b383
#
_entry.id   3a6ab297c2986011b3093ec32129b383
#
_cell.length_a   1.000
_cell.length_b   1.000
_cell.length_c   1.000
_cell.angle_alpha   90.00
_cell.angle_beta   90.00
_cell.angle_gamma   90.00
#
_symmetry.space_group_name_H-M   'P 1'
#
loop_
_entity.id
_entity.type
_entity.pdbx_description
1 polymer ?
#
loop_
_entity_poly.entity_id
_entity_poly.type
_entity_poly.pdbx_seq_one_letter_code
_entity_poly.pdbx_strand_id
1 'polypeptide(L)'
;LIMSSISQKTDVHDPQTIKDFTKIVNSIEKLNYIYILTINDIRGTNPTLWNSWKHDLLKELFLSSRRKLNFEDQESHKLIIAERKNSSLEGIEQKDLPDAEAIWAQLPNTYFSKYQIEQLHNQALVVANANFQTTASVIKRKNLLEIFVFTPNQEGLFFKTAKALESLSLETIDANIHTTNDGVFALNTFICRHKVLGSNLTKRDELGIQQKIISKLTLETKPKEKQSIAKLKKVFEHTTRVE
;
A
#
# COMPACT_ATOMS: atom_id res chain seq x y z
N LEU A 1 3.62 15.48 19.99
CA LEU A 1 2.75 14.50 20.66
C LEU A 1 3.14 13.08 20.24
N ILE A 2 3.08 12.11 21.16
CA ILE A 2 3.55 10.73 20.94
C ILE A 2 2.84 10.06 19.75
N MET A 3 1.53 10.22 19.63
CA MET A 3 0.74 9.62 18.56
C MET A 3 1.13 10.16 17.17
N SER A 4 1.37 11.47 17.06
CA SER A 4 1.85 12.10 15.82
C SER A 4 3.25 11.61 15.43
N SER A 5 4.14 11.42 16.42
CA SER A 5 5.50 10.93 16.17
C SER A 5 5.48 9.47 15.66
N ILE A 6 4.68 8.62 16.30
CA ILE A 6 4.57 7.20 15.91
C ILE A 6 3.94 7.08 14.53
N SER A 7 2.81 7.78 14.28
CA SER A 7 2.10 7.67 13.00
C SER A 7 2.91 8.14 11.78
N GLN A 8 3.94 8.98 11.99
CA GLN A 8 4.76 9.53 10.90
C GLN A 8 6.12 8.85 10.75
N LYS A 9 6.64 8.20 11.79
CA LYS A 9 8.00 7.64 11.82
C LYS A 9 8.05 6.11 11.78
N THR A 10 6.92 5.45 12.05
CA THR A 10 6.86 3.99 12.11
C THR A 10 5.71 3.48 11.25
N ASP A 11 5.73 2.20 10.90
CA ASP A 11 4.60 1.57 10.21
C ASP A 11 3.46 1.37 11.22
N VAL A 12 2.36 2.10 11.03
CA VAL A 12 1.15 2.03 11.87
C VAL A 12 0.39 0.70 11.73
N HIS A 13 0.78 -0.14 10.78
CA HIS A 13 0.20 -1.47 10.58
C HIS A 13 1.07 -2.59 11.15
N ASP A 14 2.31 -2.27 11.55
CA ASP A 14 3.18 -3.23 12.22
C ASP A 14 2.61 -3.61 13.59
N PRO A 15 2.34 -4.91 13.84
CA PRO A 15 1.82 -5.38 15.12
C PRO A 15 2.69 -5.01 16.32
N GLN A 16 4.01 -4.91 16.13
CA GLN A 16 4.92 -4.53 17.20
C GLN A 16 4.78 -3.05 17.54
N THR A 17 4.67 -2.17 16.54
CA THR A 17 4.37 -0.75 16.73
C THR A 17 3.07 -0.55 17.51
N ILE A 18 2.00 -1.25 17.12
CA ILE A 18 0.71 -1.19 17.83
C ILE A 18 0.84 -1.71 19.27
N LYS A 19 1.55 -2.81 19.47
CA LYS A 19 1.76 -3.41 20.80
C LYS A 19 2.50 -2.44 21.72
N ASP A 20 3.54 -1.80 21.25
CA ASP A 20 4.35 -0.89 22.08
C ASP A 20 3.60 0.42 22.34
N PHE A 21 2.86 0.93 21.36
CA PHE A 21 1.99 2.10 21.57
C PHE A 21 0.86 1.81 22.57
N THR A 22 0.20 0.66 22.46
CA THR A 22 -0.89 0.28 23.38
C THR A 22 -0.41 0.04 24.80
N LYS A 23 0.84 -0.40 25.02
CA LYS A 23 1.44 -0.44 26.37
C LYS A 23 1.57 0.94 27.01
N ILE A 24 1.93 1.95 26.22
CA ILE A 24 2.07 3.32 26.71
C ILE A 24 0.70 3.92 27.03
N VAL A 25 -0.25 3.72 26.12
CA VAL A 25 -1.61 4.29 26.24
C VAL A 25 -2.42 3.58 27.31
N ASN A 26 -2.34 2.27 27.39
CA ASN A 26 -2.88 1.30 28.34
C ASN A 26 -4.39 1.36 28.63
N SER A 27 -5.18 2.24 28.00
CA SER A 27 -6.64 2.24 28.10
C SER A 27 -7.29 2.92 26.89
N ILE A 28 -8.54 2.53 26.58
CA ILE A 28 -9.33 3.15 25.50
C ILE A 28 -9.61 4.61 25.80
N GLU A 29 -9.86 4.96 27.06
CA GLU A 29 -10.13 6.32 27.45
C GLU A 29 -8.93 7.24 27.17
N LYS A 30 -7.72 6.83 27.57
CA LYS A 30 -6.48 7.56 27.24
C LYS A 30 -6.22 7.60 25.73
N LEU A 31 -6.51 6.53 25.01
CA LEU A 31 -6.39 6.50 23.55
C LEU A 31 -7.30 7.55 22.89
N ASN A 32 -8.54 7.67 23.34
CA ASN A 32 -9.48 8.68 22.86
C ASN A 32 -8.97 10.11 23.12
N TYR A 33 -8.48 10.38 24.33
CA TYR A 33 -7.90 11.69 24.67
C TYR A 33 -6.67 12.02 23.82
N ILE A 34 -5.73 11.10 23.70
CA ILE A 34 -4.51 11.31 22.91
C ILE A 34 -4.85 11.57 21.44
N TYR A 35 -5.82 10.83 20.88
CA TYR A 35 -6.27 11.02 19.50
C TYR A 35 -6.83 12.41 19.27
N ILE A 36 -7.80 12.83 20.10
CA ILE A 36 -8.44 14.16 20.00
C ILE A 36 -7.41 15.27 20.19
N LEU A 37 -6.55 15.16 21.21
CA LEU A 37 -5.50 16.13 21.48
C LEU A 37 -4.52 16.25 20.31
N THR A 38 -4.12 15.11 19.71
CA THR A 38 -3.19 15.13 18.58
C THR A 38 -3.78 15.82 17.36
N ILE A 39 -5.05 15.57 17.04
CA ILE A 39 -5.74 16.25 15.94
C ILE A 39 -5.83 17.75 16.17
N ASN A 40 -6.26 18.16 17.38
CA ASN A 40 -6.42 19.56 17.71
C ASN A 40 -5.09 20.31 17.74
N ASP A 41 -4.04 19.70 18.25
CA ASP A 41 -2.69 20.29 18.28
C ASP A 41 -2.16 20.53 16.85
N ILE A 42 -2.24 19.54 15.96
CA ILE A 42 -1.77 19.69 14.57
C ILE A 42 -2.57 20.77 13.86
N ARG A 43 -3.89 20.77 14.00
CA ARG A 43 -4.78 21.75 13.34
C ARG A 43 -4.66 23.14 13.92
N GLY A 44 -4.43 23.27 15.24
CA GLY A 44 -4.27 24.54 15.94
C GLY A 44 -2.90 25.17 15.70
N THR A 45 -1.85 24.36 15.60
CA THR A 45 -0.49 24.86 15.40
C THR A 45 -0.28 25.34 13.95
N ASN A 46 -0.69 24.56 12.96
CA ASN A 46 -0.61 24.96 11.57
C ASN A 46 -1.64 24.16 10.72
N PRO A 47 -2.75 24.81 10.32
CA PRO A 47 -3.79 24.16 9.53
C PRO A 47 -3.30 23.58 8.19
N THR A 48 -2.21 24.11 7.63
CA THR A 48 -1.65 23.61 6.35
C THR A 48 -0.94 22.26 6.52
N LEU A 49 -0.53 21.93 7.73
CA LEU A 49 0.07 20.63 8.06
C LEU A 49 -0.97 19.51 8.14
N TRP A 50 -2.26 19.86 8.26
CA TRP A 50 -3.34 18.89 8.26
C TRP A 50 -3.76 18.54 6.84
N ASN A 51 -3.59 17.29 6.45
CA ASN A 51 -4.03 16.75 5.17
C ASN A 51 -4.70 15.39 5.36
N SER A 52 -5.34 14.89 4.30
CA SER A 52 -6.06 13.61 4.34
C SER A 52 -5.15 12.43 4.71
N TRP A 53 -3.92 12.42 4.22
CA TRP A 53 -2.94 11.38 4.53
C TRP A 53 -2.61 11.31 6.03
N LYS A 54 -2.30 12.45 6.68
CA LYS A 54 -2.07 12.49 8.13
C LYS A 54 -3.30 12.08 8.93
N HIS A 55 -4.49 12.51 8.46
CA HIS A 55 -5.74 12.08 9.06
C HIS A 55 -5.87 10.55 9.02
N ASP A 56 -5.63 9.95 7.86
CA ASP A 56 -5.79 8.51 7.66
C ASP A 56 -4.77 7.72 8.49
N LEU A 57 -3.51 8.16 8.58
CA LEU A 57 -2.51 7.54 9.44
C LEU A 57 -2.88 7.58 10.93
N LEU A 58 -3.30 8.75 11.43
CA LEU A 58 -3.72 8.90 12.83
C LEU A 58 -4.97 8.07 13.13
N LYS A 59 -5.93 8.06 12.21
CA LYS A 59 -7.15 7.26 12.31
C LYS A 59 -6.84 5.77 12.33
N GLU A 60 -5.94 5.31 11.48
CA GLU A 60 -5.56 3.90 11.43
C GLU A 60 -4.82 3.47 12.70
N LEU A 61 -3.85 4.26 13.18
CA LEU A 61 -3.19 4.00 14.45
C LEU A 61 -4.20 3.94 15.61
N PHE A 62 -5.17 4.86 15.64
CA PHE A 62 -6.25 4.87 16.62
C PHE A 62 -7.10 3.61 16.56
N LEU A 63 -7.59 3.24 15.37
CA LEU A 63 -8.47 2.09 15.20
C LEU A 63 -7.76 0.77 15.51
N SER A 64 -6.51 0.62 15.08
CA SER A 64 -5.71 -0.56 15.33
C SER A 64 -5.38 -0.71 16.82
N SER A 65 -5.03 0.39 17.49
CA SER A 65 -4.80 0.41 18.93
C SER A 65 -6.07 0.13 19.72
N ARG A 66 -7.21 0.68 19.28
CA ARG A 66 -8.52 0.42 19.91
C ARG A 66 -8.91 -1.05 19.80
N ARG A 67 -8.71 -1.69 18.64
CA ARG A 67 -8.93 -3.13 18.46
C ARG A 67 -8.06 -3.93 19.41
N LYS A 68 -6.78 -3.57 19.52
CA LYS A 68 -5.83 -4.25 20.43
C LYS A 68 -6.24 -4.12 21.90
N LEU A 69 -6.67 -2.94 22.31
CA LEU A 69 -7.08 -2.66 23.68
C LEU A 69 -8.44 -3.31 24.05
N ASN A 70 -9.32 -3.53 23.10
CA ASN A 70 -10.62 -4.18 23.34
C ASN A 70 -10.55 -5.69 23.52
N PHE A 71 -9.41 -6.30 23.47
CA PHE A 71 -9.21 -7.74 23.77
C PHE A 71 -10.16 -8.70 23.04
N GLU A 72 -10.57 -8.39 21.83
CA GLU A 72 -11.26 -9.37 20.99
C GLU A 72 -10.49 -9.57 19.70
N ASP A 73 -9.75 -10.69 19.67
CA ASP A 73 -9.67 -11.55 18.53
C ASP A 73 -8.48 -11.49 17.60
N GLN A 74 -7.57 -12.37 17.86
CA GLN A 74 -6.70 -12.94 16.81
C GLN A 74 -7.55 -13.67 15.73
N GLU A 75 -8.67 -14.26 16.11
CA GLU A 75 -9.56 -14.97 15.17
C GLU A 75 -10.40 -14.01 14.35
N SER A 76 -11.03 -13.01 14.96
CA SER A 76 -11.75 -11.96 14.23
C SER A 76 -10.81 -11.19 13.30
N HIS A 77 -9.55 -10.96 13.70
CA HIS A 77 -8.59 -10.32 12.81
C HIS A 77 -8.29 -11.17 11.57
N LYS A 78 -8.15 -12.48 11.72
CA LYS A 78 -7.96 -13.40 10.58
C LYS A 78 -9.17 -13.41 9.65
N LEU A 79 -10.39 -13.44 10.21
CA LEU A 79 -11.63 -13.38 9.43
C LEU A 79 -11.75 -12.06 8.68
N ILE A 80 -11.48 -10.92 9.35
CA ILE A 80 -11.47 -9.60 8.71
C ILE A 80 -10.47 -9.54 7.55
N ILE A 81 -9.26 -10.09 7.73
CA ILE A 81 -8.27 -10.11 6.66
C ILE A 81 -8.71 -11.00 5.50
N ALA A 82 -9.28 -12.17 5.79
CA ALA A 82 -9.82 -13.05 4.75
C ALA A 82 -10.93 -12.37 3.95
N GLU A 83 -11.86 -11.71 4.63
CA GLU A 83 -12.93 -10.92 4.00
C GLU A 83 -12.35 -9.80 3.12
N ARG A 84 -11.35 -9.06 3.62
CA ARG A 84 -10.69 -7.99 2.86
C ARG A 84 -9.96 -8.51 1.61
N LYS A 85 -9.31 -9.68 1.72
CA LYS A 85 -8.71 -10.36 0.57
C LYS A 85 -9.75 -10.68 -0.49
N ASN A 86 -10.84 -11.32 -0.08
CA ASN A 86 -11.92 -11.72 -1.00
C ASN A 86 -12.59 -10.49 -1.63
N SER A 87 -13.01 -9.51 -0.83
CA SER A 87 -13.68 -8.31 -1.32
C SER A 87 -12.79 -7.47 -2.25
N SER A 88 -11.47 -7.51 -2.07
CA SER A 88 -10.55 -6.83 -2.99
C SER A 88 -10.44 -7.49 -4.36
N LEU A 89 -10.80 -8.76 -4.48
CA LEU A 89 -10.79 -9.54 -5.74
C LEU A 89 -12.15 -9.56 -6.43
N GLU A 90 -13.22 -9.09 -5.79
CA GLU A 90 -14.56 -9.05 -6.36
C GLU A 90 -14.60 -8.21 -7.65
N GLY A 91 -15.27 -8.72 -8.67
CA GLY A 91 -15.43 -8.02 -9.96
C GLY A 91 -14.22 -8.08 -10.90
N ILE A 92 -13.14 -8.77 -10.54
CA ILE A 92 -12.05 -9.07 -11.47
C ILE A 92 -12.54 -10.14 -12.47
N GLU A 93 -12.23 -9.94 -13.76
CA GLU A 93 -12.60 -10.90 -14.79
C GLU A 93 -11.98 -12.28 -14.53
N GLN A 94 -12.76 -13.34 -14.75
CA GLN A 94 -12.37 -14.70 -14.39
C GLN A 94 -11.07 -15.18 -15.06
N LYS A 95 -10.72 -14.63 -16.22
CA LYS A 95 -9.47 -14.94 -16.93
C LYS A 95 -8.22 -14.36 -16.24
N ASP A 96 -8.36 -13.21 -15.53
CA ASP A 96 -7.27 -12.46 -14.92
C ASP A 96 -7.20 -12.68 -13.39
N LEU A 97 -8.25 -13.27 -12.81
CA LEU A 97 -8.36 -13.56 -11.38
C LEU A 97 -7.23 -14.48 -10.87
N PRO A 98 -6.81 -15.56 -11.55
CA PRO A 98 -5.75 -16.44 -11.05
C PRO A 98 -4.40 -15.73 -10.80
N ASP A 99 -4.04 -14.78 -11.65
CA ASP A 99 -2.79 -14.03 -11.51
C ASP A 99 -2.85 -13.10 -10.25
N ALA A 100 -4.00 -12.47 -10.01
CA ALA A 100 -4.20 -11.66 -8.81
C ALA A 100 -4.22 -12.53 -7.54
N GLU A 101 -4.93 -13.65 -7.54
CA GLU A 101 -4.97 -14.60 -6.41
C GLU A 101 -3.58 -15.12 -6.05
N ALA A 102 -2.78 -15.47 -7.05
CA ALA A 102 -1.42 -15.95 -6.87
C ALA A 102 -0.54 -14.93 -6.14
N ILE A 103 -0.62 -13.66 -6.52
CA ILE A 103 0.12 -12.58 -5.84
C ILE A 103 -0.47 -12.30 -4.46
N TRP A 104 -1.81 -12.25 -4.30
CA TRP A 104 -2.49 -12.02 -3.02
C TRP A 104 -2.15 -13.08 -1.97
N ALA A 105 -1.99 -14.34 -2.39
CA ALA A 105 -1.56 -15.42 -1.51
C ALA A 105 -0.14 -15.23 -0.97
N GLN A 106 0.71 -14.52 -1.71
CA GLN A 106 2.10 -14.23 -1.33
C GLN A 106 2.27 -12.96 -0.49
N LEU A 107 1.18 -12.24 -0.19
CA LEU A 107 1.27 -11.01 0.60
C LEU A 107 0.99 -11.26 2.09
N PRO A 108 1.72 -10.59 2.98
CA PRO A 108 1.49 -10.71 4.42
C PRO A 108 0.15 -10.08 4.82
N ASN A 109 -0.42 -10.54 5.93
CA ASN A 109 -1.69 -10.01 6.43
C ASN A 109 -1.65 -8.50 6.73
N THR A 110 -0.48 -7.99 7.11
CA THR A 110 -0.24 -6.56 7.35
C THR A 110 -0.49 -5.71 6.10
N TYR A 111 -0.25 -6.24 4.90
CA TYR A 111 -0.59 -5.58 3.64
C TYR A 111 -2.09 -5.24 3.58
N PHE A 112 -2.94 -6.23 3.84
CA PHE A 112 -4.40 -6.09 3.77
C PHE A 112 -4.98 -5.21 4.87
N SER A 113 -4.30 -5.08 6.00
CA SER A 113 -4.71 -4.16 7.07
C SER A 113 -4.38 -2.71 6.77
N LYS A 114 -3.41 -2.46 5.90
CA LYS A 114 -2.84 -1.13 5.64
C LYS A 114 -3.71 -0.26 4.74
N TYR A 115 -4.29 -0.83 3.69
CA TYR A 115 -5.01 -0.10 2.66
C TYR A 115 -6.53 -0.17 2.87
N GLN A 116 -7.28 0.81 2.37
CA GLN A 116 -8.73 0.72 2.28
C GLN A 116 -9.15 -0.33 1.23
N ILE A 117 -10.37 -0.87 1.34
CA ILE A 117 -10.87 -1.90 0.39
C ILE A 117 -10.80 -1.40 -1.05
N GLU A 118 -11.21 -0.16 -1.30
CA GLU A 118 -11.12 0.46 -2.64
C GLU A 118 -9.67 0.47 -3.18
N GLN A 119 -8.68 0.75 -2.32
CA GLN A 119 -7.28 0.75 -2.71
C GLN A 119 -6.81 -0.67 -3.04
N LEU A 120 -7.15 -1.65 -2.18
CA LEU A 120 -6.83 -3.06 -2.41
C LEU A 120 -7.45 -3.55 -3.72
N HIS A 121 -8.70 -3.21 -3.99
CA HIS A 121 -9.37 -3.56 -5.24
C HIS A 121 -8.67 -2.95 -6.47
N ASN A 122 -8.34 -1.66 -6.43
CA ASN A 122 -7.60 -1.01 -7.51
C ASN A 122 -6.21 -1.65 -7.73
N GLN A 123 -5.51 -2.00 -6.66
CA GLN A 123 -4.23 -2.71 -6.74
C GLN A 123 -4.39 -4.12 -7.33
N ALA A 124 -5.45 -4.84 -6.94
CA ALA A 124 -5.77 -6.15 -7.47
C ALA A 124 -6.07 -6.10 -8.98
N LEU A 125 -6.84 -5.11 -9.43
CA LEU A 125 -7.10 -4.88 -10.87
C LEU A 125 -5.80 -4.60 -11.64
N VAL A 126 -4.88 -3.81 -11.07
CA VAL A 126 -3.59 -3.53 -11.71
C VAL A 126 -2.75 -4.79 -11.82
N VAL A 127 -2.71 -5.60 -10.78
CA VAL A 127 -1.95 -6.87 -10.75
C VAL A 127 -2.57 -7.89 -11.70
N ALA A 128 -3.89 -8.04 -11.71
CA ALA A 128 -4.62 -8.96 -12.60
C ALA A 128 -4.30 -8.70 -14.08
N ASN A 129 -4.25 -7.43 -14.46
CA ASN A 129 -3.98 -7.03 -15.85
C ASN A 129 -2.48 -6.92 -16.19
N ALA A 130 -1.59 -7.21 -15.25
CA ALA A 130 -0.15 -7.00 -15.42
C ALA A 130 0.54 -8.11 -16.23
N ASN A 131 -0.04 -9.30 -16.32
CA ASN A 131 0.63 -10.50 -16.87
C ASN A 131 2.04 -10.67 -16.30
N PHE A 132 2.21 -10.44 -15.00
CA PHE A 132 3.49 -10.48 -14.27
C PHE A 132 4.56 -9.51 -14.81
N GLN A 133 4.17 -8.48 -15.56
CA GLN A 133 5.05 -7.45 -16.08
C GLN A 133 4.98 -6.19 -15.22
N THR A 134 5.99 -5.31 -15.37
CA THR A 134 5.99 -3.99 -14.73
C THR A 134 4.77 -3.18 -15.18
N THR A 135 3.97 -2.77 -14.22
CA THR A 135 2.82 -1.90 -14.44
C THR A 135 2.67 -0.91 -13.28
N ALA A 136 1.85 0.10 -13.49
CA ALA A 136 1.57 1.11 -12.49
C ALA A 136 0.14 1.63 -12.62
N SER A 137 -0.39 2.20 -11.55
CA SER A 137 -1.56 3.07 -11.61
C SER A 137 -1.24 4.41 -10.95
N VAL A 138 -1.89 5.47 -11.42
CA VAL A 138 -1.80 6.82 -10.87
C VAL A 138 -3.21 7.32 -10.63
N ILE A 139 -3.55 7.60 -9.39
CA ILE A 139 -4.88 8.04 -8.98
C ILE A 139 -4.73 9.36 -8.22
N LYS A 140 -5.45 10.39 -8.67
CA LYS A 140 -5.52 11.66 -7.96
C LYS A 140 -6.40 11.53 -6.73
N ARG A 141 -5.86 11.88 -5.57
CA ARG A 141 -6.56 11.95 -4.29
C ARG A 141 -6.45 13.37 -3.75
N LYS A 142 -7.46 14.21 -4.03
CA LYS A 142 -7.43 15.66 -3.69
C LYS A 142 -6.20 16.35 -4.29
N ASN A 143 -5.25 16.76 -3.48
CA ASN A 143 -4.04 17.49 -3.89
C ASN A 143 -2.81 16.57 -4.02
N LEU A 144 -2.97 15.28 -3.88
CA LEU A 144 -1.92 14.27 -3.93
C LEU A 144 -2.20 13.26 -5.03
N LEU A 145 -1.18 12.54 -5.40
CA LEU A 145 -1.24 11.39 -6.29
C LEU A 145 -0.90 10.14 -5.48
N GLU A 146 -1.78 9.17 -5.56
CA GLU A 146 -1.50 7.80 -5.15
C GLU A 146 -0.96 7.05 -6.37
N ILE A 147 0.26 6.57 -6.27
CA ILE A 147 0.97 5.87 -7.33
C ILE A 147 1.25 4.46 -6.84
N PHE A 148 0.64 3.48 -7.46
CA PHE A 148 0.91 2.08 -7.20
C PHE A 148 1.77 1.50 -8.33
N VAL A 149 2.82 0.77 -7.98
CA VAL A 149 3.75 0.12 -8.91
C VAL A 149 3.83 -1.36 -8.56
N PHE A 150 3.48 -2.20 -9.52
CA PHE A 150 3.71 -3.64 -9.49
C PHE A 150 4.82 -3.99 -10.48
N THR A 151 5.83 -4.73 -10.03
CA THR A 151 6.99 -5.02 -10.88
C THR A 151 7.75 -6.25 -10.36
N PRO A 152 8.46 -7.02 -11.21
CA PRO A 152 9.46 -7.96 -10.75
C PRO A 152 10.44 -7.29 -9.80
N ASN A 153 10.72 -7.94 -8.67
CA ASN A 153 11.63 -7.42 -7.65
C ASN A 153 13.08 -7.47 -8.15
N GLN A 154 13.85 -6.43 -7.87
CA GLN A 154 15.24 -6.32 -8.25
C GLN A 154 16.02 -5.45 -7.28
N GLU A 155 17.32 -5.63 -7.23
CA GLU A 155 18.21 -4.81 -6.43
C GLU A 155 18.11 -3.33 -6.83
N GLY A 156 18.04 -2.45 -5.84
CA GLY A 156 17.94 -1.00 -6.06
C GLY A 156 16.61 -0.52 -6.63
N LEU A 157 15.56 -1.35 -6.67
CA LEU A 157 14.25 -1.00 -7.22
C LEU A 157 13.67 0.27 -6.60
N PHE A 158 13.77 0.40 -5.27
CA PHE A 158 13.30 1.61 -4.58
C PHE A 158 14.00 2.87 -5.09
N PHE A 159 15.32 2.83 -5.19
CA PHE A 159 16.11 3.96 -5.72
C PHE A 159 15.73 4.31 -7.16
N LYS A 160 15.58 3.30 -8.02
CA LYS A 160 15.15 3.50 -9.41
C LYS A 160 13.77 4.13 -9.49
N THR A 161 12.82 3.64 -8.68
CA THR A 161 11.47 4.20 -8.64
C THR A 161 11.48 5.63 -8.12
N ALA A 162 12.20 5.92 -7.04
CA ALA A 162 12.33 7.27 -6.49
C ALA A 162 12.92 8.25 -7.53
N LYS A 163 13.98 7.85 -8.23
CA LYS A 163 14.59 8.63 -9.32
C LYS A 163 13.62 8.85 -10.50
N ALA A 164 12.83 7.83 -10.85
CA ALA A 164 11.80 7.97 -11.88
C ALA A 164 10.74 9.00 -11.46
N LEU A 165 10.25 8.94 -10.23
CA LEU A 165 9.27 9.90 -9.69
C LEU A 165 9.83 11.32 -9.65
N GLU A 166 11.05 11.50 -9.16
CA GLU A 166 11.73 12.81 -9.12
C GLU A 166 11.86 13.42 -10.52
N SER A 167 12.24 12.63 -11.52
CA SER A 167 12.39 13.09 -12.92
C SER A 167 11.06 13.52 -13.56
N LEU A 168 9.93 13.16 -12.97
CA LEU A 168 8.58 13.56 -13.35
C LEU A 168 8.05 14.74 -12.51
N SER A 169 8.92 15.42 -11.77
CA SER A 169 8.56 16.51 -10.85
C SER A 169 7.60 16.08 -9.73
N LEU A 170 7.69 14.81 -9.33
CA LEU A 170 6.91 14.25 -8.24
C LEU A 170 7.75 14.25 -6.96
N GLU A 171 7.25 14.92 -5.94
CA GLU A 171 7.79 14.90 -4.59
C GLU A 171 7.12 13.77 -3.81
N THR A 172 7.88 12.77 -3.38
CA THR A 172 7.37 11.68 -2.56
C THR A 172 7.18 12.16 -1.13
N ILE A 173 5.96 12.02 -0.63
CA ILE A 173 5.56 12.36 0.75
C ILE A 173 5.59 11.12 1.62
N ASP A 174 5.12 9.99 1.08
CA ASP A 174 5.10 8.70 1.75
C ASP A 174 5.38 7.57 0.75
N ALA A 175 5.96 6.50 1.24
CA ALA A 175 6.24 5.31 0.44
C ALA A 175 6.01 4.04 1.26
N ASN A 176 5.22 3.14 0.70
CA ASN A 176 4.96 1.83 1.26
C ASN A 176 5.52 0.77 0.32
N ILE A 177 6.53 0.06 0.80
CA ILE A 177 7.29 -0.90 0.03
C ILE A 177 6.95 -2.30 0.52
N HIS A 178 6.45 -3.13 -0.38
CA HIS A 178 6.14 -4.53 -0.10
C HIS A 178 6.76 -5.42 -1.15
N THR A 179 7.19 -6.58 -0.70
CA THR A 179 7.70 -7.65 -1.56
C THR A 179 6.89 -8.91 -1.25
N THR A 180 6.56 -9.69 -2.26
CA THR A 180 5.94 -11.00 -2.08
C THR A 180 6.81 -11.91 -1.21
N ASN A 181 6.22 -12.85 -0.47
CA ASN A 181 6.93 -13.73 0.46
C ASN A 181 8.02 -14.57 -0.22
N ASP A 182 7.85 -14.87 -1.51
CA ASP A 182 8.83 -15.55 -2.35
C ASP A 182 9.94 -14.61 -2.87
N GLY A 183 9.82 -13.30 -2.63
CA GLY A 183 10.78 -12.29 -3.05
C GLY A 183 10.74 -11.92 -4.53
N VAL A 184 9.79 -12.47 -5.31
CA VAL A 184 9.79 -12.35 -6.78
C VAL A 184 9.22 -11.02 -7.26
N PHE A 185 8.18 -10.51 -6.60
CA PHE A 185 7.52 -9.27 -7.00
C PHE A 185 7.54 -8.22 -5.91
N ALA A 186 7.52 -6.97 -6.33
CA ALA A 186 7.36 -5.81 -5.47
C ALA A 186 6.06 -5.07 -5.79
N LEU A 187 5.35 -4.68 -4.72
CA LEU A 187 4.11 -3.90 -4.75
C LEU A 187 4.34 -2.63 -3.93
N ASN A 188 4.66 -1.55 -4.61
CA ASN A 188 5.06 -0.30 -3.97
C ASN A 188 4.00 0.77 -4.18
N THR A 189 3.59 1.42 -3.11
CA THR A 189 2.64 2.54 -3.16
C THR A 189 3.34 3.81 -2.71
N PHE A 190 3.29 4.85 -3.52
CA PHE A 190 3.85 6.15 -3.23
C PHE A 190 2.73 7.19 -3.16
N ILE A 191 2.79 8.04 -2.15
CA ILE A 191 1.97 9.25 -2.09
C ILE A 191 2.85 10.43 -2.49
N CYS A 192 2.49 11.08 -3.59
CA CYS A 192 3.29 12.12 -4.19
C CYS A 192 2.52 13.43 -4.35
N ARG A 193 3.26 14.54 -4.37
CA ARG A 193 2.78 15.86 -4.80
C ARG A 193 3.47 16.21 -6.12
N HIS A 194 2.71 16.72 -7.09
CA HIS A 194 3.32 17.26 -8.30
C HIS A 194 3.80 18.69 -8.06
N LYS A 195 5.11 18.93 -8.16
CA LYS A 195 5.75 20.20 -7.79
C LYS A 195 5.27 21.40 -8.65
N VAL A 196 4.90 21.15 -9.90
CA VAL A 196 4.52 22.20 -10.86
C VAL A 196 3.01 22.34 -10.98
N LEU A 197 2.29 21.25 -11.21
CA LEU A 197 0.86 21.27 -11.49
C LEU A 197 -0.01 21.33 -10.22
N GLY A 198 0.53 20.96 -9.08
CA GLY A 198 -0.19 20.98 -7.80
C GLY A 198 -1.51 20.20 -7.87
N SER A 199 -2.63 20.90 -7.61
CA SER A 199 -3.98 20.33 -7.67
C SER A 199 -4.61 20.33 -9.09
N ASN A 200 -3.98 20.94 -10.09
CA ASN A 200 -4.55 21.12 -11.44
C ASN A 200 -4.32 19.93 -12.37
N LEU A 201 -3.91 18.78 -11.85
CA LEU A 201 -3.71 17.55 -12.60
C LEU A 201 -5.01 17.06 -13.24
N THR A 202 -4.95 16.76 -14.53
CA THR A 202 -6.04 16.17 -15.30
C THR A 202 -5.89 14.64 -15.39
N LYS A 203 -6.93 13.96 -15.85
CA LYS A 203 -6.87 12.51 -16.11
C LYS A 203 -5.81 12.15 -17.16
N ARG A 204 -5.58 13.03 -18.13
CA ARG A 204 -4.53 12.87 -19.15
C ARG A 204 -3.14 12.92 -18.54
N ASP A 205 -2.93 13.78 -17.53
CA ASP A 205 -1.66 13.88 -16.83
C ASP A 205 -1.39 12.62 -16.00
N GLU A 206 -2.42 12.07 -15.33
CA GLU A 206 -2.32 10.79 -14.60
C GLU A 206 -1.83 9.67 -15.53
N LEU A 207 -2.47 9.50 -16.69
CA LEU A 207 -2.08 8.51 -17.70
C LEU A 207 -0.66 8.75 -18.25
N GLY A 208 -0.30 10.01 -18.50
CA GLY A 208 1.04 10.38 -18.95
C GLY A 208 2.13 10.05 -17.92
N ILE A 209 1.87 10.31 -16.64
CA ILE A 209 2.75 9.96 -15.53
C ILE A 209 2.88 8.43 -15.44
N GLN A 210 1.76 7.71 -15.46
CA GLN A 210 1.72 6.24 -15.43
C GLN A 210 2.61 5.62 -16.51
N GLN A 211 2.42 6.01 -17.77
CA GLN A 211 3.20 5.49 -18.89
C GLN A 211 4.71 5.76 -18.75
N LYS A 212 5.07 6.97 -18.29
CA LYS A 212 6.46 7.33 -18.06
C LYS A 212 7.11 6.54 -16.92
N ILE A 213 6.38 6.26 -15.84
CA ILE A 213 6.87 5.40 -14.76
C ILE A 213 7.14 3.99 -15.30
N ILE A 214 6.18 3.39 -15.98
CA ILE A 214 6.32 2.05 -16.56
C ILE A 214 7.54 1.99 -17.50
N SER A 215 7.65 2.94 -18.44
CA SER A 215 8.77 2.96 -19.39
C SER A 215 10.13 3.08 -18.71
N LYS A 216 10.26 3.95 -17.70
CA LYS A 216 11.53 4.13 -16.95
C LYS A 216 11.93 2.87 -16.17
N LEU A 217 10.98 2.20 -15.54
CA LEU A 217 11.25 0.97 -14.79
C LEU A 217 11.53 -0.22 -15.71
N THR A 218 10.88 -0.30 -16.86
CA THR A 218 11.07 -1.39 -17.82
C THR A 218 12.41 -1.28 -18.56
N LEU A 219 12.83 -0.07 -18.97
CA LEU A 219 14.09 0.15 -19.69
C LEU A 219 15.33 -0.18 -18.86
N GLU A 220 15.24 -0.11 -17.52
CA GLU A 220 16.34 -0.43 -16.61
C GLU A 220 16.36 -1.90 -16.17
N THR A 221 15.36 -2.69 -16.54
CA THR A 221 15.32 -4.14 -16.27
C THR A 221 15.97 -4.92 -17.41
N LYS A 222 17.25 -5.31 -17.26
CA LYS A 222 17.81 -6.38 -18.11
C LYS A 222 17.06 -7.68 -17.79
N PRO A 223 16.62 -8.45 -18.81
CA PRO A 223 15.80 -9.64 -18.57
C PRO A 223 16.66 -10.76 -17.98
N LYS A 224 16.66 -10.89 -16.68
CA LYS A 224 17.27 -12.03 -15.95
C LYS A 224 16.21 -13.04 -15.50
N GLU A 225 15.05 -13.20 -16.08
CA GLU A 225 14.10 -14.10 -15.41
C GLU A 225 12.88 -14.62 -16.19
N LYS A 226 13.10 -15.12 -17.39
CA LYS A 226 12.13 -16.09 -17.95
C LYS A 226 12.06 -17.40 -17.13
N GLN A 227 13.05 -17.69 -16.30
CA GLN A 227 13.11 -18.94 -15.53
C GLN A 227 12.30 -18.95 -14.24
N SER A 228 12.15 -17.83 -13.55
CA SER A 228 11.38 -17.75 -12.29
C SER A 228 9.87 -17.69 -12.55
N ILE A 229 9.43 -16.98 -13.58
CA ILE A 229 8.02 -16.90 -13.98
C ILE A 229 7.51 -18.28 -14.47
N ALA A 230 8.33 -19.02 -15.21
CA ALA A 230 8.01 -20.39 -15.62
C ALA A 230 7.93 -21.36 -14.43
N LYS A 231 8.75 -21.16 -13.38
CA LYS A 231 8.66 -21.91 -12.13
C LYS A 231 7.39 -21.61 -11.34
N LEU A 232 6.98 -20.34 -11.26
CA LEU A 232 5.72 -19.94 -10.62
C LEU A 232 4.51 -20.55 -11.31
N LYS A 233 4.39 -20.41 -12.63
CA LYS A 233 3.30 -21.06 -13.38
C LYS A 233 3.24 -22.57 -13.13
N LYS A 234 4.38 -23.26 -13.10
CA LYS A 234 4.45 -24.71 -12.82
C LYS A 234 4.03 -25.10 -11.40
N VAL A 235 4.30 -24.26 -10.40
CA VAL A 235 3.89 -24.50 -9.01
C VAL A 235 2.36 -24.38 -8.86
N PHE A 236 1.73 -23.43 -9.57
CA PHE A 236 0.28 -23.22 -9.49
C PHE A 236 -0.52 -24.23 -10.34
N GLU A 237 0.04 -24.79 -11.42
CA GLU A 237 -0.60 -25.86 -12.21
C GLU A 237 -0.72 -27.18 -11.44
N HIS A 238 0.09 -27.42 -10.41
CA HIS A 238 0.09 -28.65 -9.62
C HIS A 238 -0.81 -28.65 -8.38
N THR A 239 -1.40 -27.50 -7.99
CA THR A 239 -2.20 -27.40 -6.76
C THR A 239 -3.71 -27.61 -6.98
N THR A 240 -4.16 -27.90 -8.19
CA THR A 240 -5.59 -28.07 -8.51
C THR A 240 -6.00 -29.53 -8.71
N ARG A 241 -5.37 -30.48 -8.02
CA ARG A 241 -5.92 -31.84 -7.87
C ARG A 241 -6.18 -32.10 -6.40
N VAL A 242 -7.37 -31.75 -5.97
CA VAL A 242 -7.98 -32.31 -4.76
C VAL A 242 -8.87 -33.46 -5.25
N GLU A 243 -8.51 -34.68 -4.88
CA GLU A 243 -9.39 -35.82 -4.88
C GLU A 243 -10.45 -35.68 -3.78
#